data_97013d0437aa05f81e2b6ca5e14c6454
#
_entry.id   97013d0437aa05f81e2b6ca5e14c6454
#
_cell.length_a   1.000
_cell.length_b   1.000
_cell.length_c   1.000
_cell.angle_alpha   90.00
_cell.angle_beta   90.00
_cell.angle_gamma   90.00
#
_symmetry.space_group_name_H-M   'P 1'
#
loop_
_entity.id
_entity.type
_entity.pdbx_description
1 polymer ?
#
loop_
_entity_poly.entity_id
_entity_poly.type
_entity_poly.pdbx_seq_one_letter_code
_entity_poly.pdbx_strand_id
1 'polypeptide(L)'
;SGALSLLVVLAGVGITRSVGNAGIAFALAGVFAFSYMTHLLERSRRRAEQYVSLSWGVLAGLMRSLDIRDQRAARHSAAVARFARDIAKAVGMTEAECELAHTAGLLHDIGRFALSDRVAERGRTLTEEDWVAIQRHPELGADMLRDLGMYGPVAEIVIAHHERIDGRGYPAGLTEDEIPEIAKIISVAEVYDTLTASDTYRTQMSSFEALTELRRVAGTQVDARYVEVLATLLSGEGVEYRHADMADFDAELDMERRINQASAGG
;
A
#
# COMPACT_ATOMS: atom_id res chain seq x y z
N SER A 1 -11.84 10.83 -31.21
CA SER A 1 -11.00 10.53 -32.40
C SER A 1 -11.62 11.04 -33.70
N GLY A 2 -12.97 11.00 -33.88
CA GLY A 2 -13.64 11.43 -35.11
C GLY A 2 -13.41 12.89 -35.53
N ALA A 3 -13.40 13.83 -34.56
CA ALA A 3 -13.19 15.24 -34.84
C ALA A 3 -11.79 15.55 -35.40
N LEU A 4 -10.75 14.89 -34.86
CA LEU A 4 -9.39 15.08 -35.33
C LEU A 4 -9.14 14.44 -36.70
N SER A 5 -9.71 13.28 -36.96
CA SER A 5 -9.69 12.65 -38.28
C SER A 5 -10.37 13.52 -39.35
N LEU A 6 -11.51 14.15 -39.01
CA LEU A 6 -12.21 15.08 -39.92
C LEU A 6 -11.34 16.31 -40.21
N LEU A 7 -10.65 16.86 -39.22
CA LEU A 7 -9.77 18.02 -39.35
C LEU A 7 -8.55 17.73 -40.25
N VAL A 8 -7.98 16.56 -40.16
CA VAL A 8 -6.86 16.08 -40.99
C VAL A 8 -7.35 15.91 -42.47
N VAL A 9 -8.54 15.35 -42.67
CA VAL A 9 -9.12 15.20 -44.00
C VAL A 9 -9.42 16.56 -44.64
N LEU A 10 -10.01 17.51 -43.90
CA LEU A 10 -10.28 18.86 -44.38
C LEU A 10 -9.01 19.64 -44.73
N ALA A 11 -7.96 19.50 -43.89
CA ALA A 11 -6.66 20.07 -44.19
C ALA A 11 -6.04 19.45 -45.45
N GLY A 12 -6.16 18.13 -45.63
CA GLY A 12 -5.72 17.43 -46.84
C GLY A 12 -6.43 17.90 -48.09
N VAL A 13 -7.75 18.14 -48.06
CA VAL A 13 -8.53 18.69 -49.19
C VAL A 13 -8.09 20.12 -49.52
N GLY A 14 -7.81 20.95 -48.49
CA GLY A 14 -7.29 22.31 -48.70
C GLY A 14 -5.88 22.29 -49.37
N ILE A 15 -5.02 21.41 -48.96
CA ILE A 15 -3.67 21.22 -49.53
C ILE A 15 -3.77 20.63 -50.95
N THR A 16 -4.74 19.76 -51.23
CA THR A 16 -4.92 19.15 -52.57
C THR A 16 -5.20 20.18 -53.63
N ARG A 17 -5.94 21.26 -53.32
CA ARG A 17 -6.18 22.37 -54.26
C ARG A 17 -4.91 23.13 -54.67
N SER A 18 -3.87 23.11 -53.81
CA SER A 18 -2.62 23.82 -54.10
C SER A 18 -1.49 22.88 -54.51
N VAL A 19 -1.48 21.60 -54.08
CA VAL A 19 -0.38 20.65 -54.26
C VAL A 19 -0.82 19.35 -54.99
N GLY A 20 -2.07 19.24 -55.43
CA GLY A 20 -2.59 18.10 -56.15
C GLY A 20 -2.67 16.79 -55.33
N ASN A 21 -2.47 15.65 -55.95
CA ASN A 21 -2.58 14.32 -55.33
C ASN A 21 -1.64 14.11 -54.16
N ALA A 22 -0.55 14.87 -54.04
CA ALA A 22 0.38 14.80 -52.90
C ALA A 22 -0.32 15.23 -51.60
N GLY A 23 -1.26 16.16 -51.63
CA GLY A 23 -2.02 16.59 -50.45
C GLY A 23 -2.92 15.47 -49.90
N ILE A 24 -3.54 14.69 -50.77
CA ILE A 24 -4.35 13.53 -50.38
C ILE A 24 -3.46 12.47 -49.70
N ALA A 25 -2.34 12.14 -50.34
CA ALA A 25 -1.40 11.17 -49.77
C ALA A 25 -0.87 11.60 -48.38
N PHE A 26 -0.55 12.88 -48.20
CA PHE A 26 -0.15 13.44 -46.90
C PHE A 26 -1.27 13.33 -45.85
N ALA A 27 -2.51 13.70 -46.21
CA ALA A 27 -3.63 13.59 -45.29
C ALA A 27 -3.92 12.12 -44.87
N LEU A 28 -3.87 11.19 -45.82
CA LEU A 28 -4.06 9.75 -45.55
C LEU A 28 -2.93 9.21 -44.65
N ALA A 29 -1.66 9.58 -44.93
CA ALA A 29 -0.54 9.22 -44.11
C ALA A 29 -0.69 9.75 -42.66
N GLY A 30 -1.17 10.99 -42.49
CA GLY A 30 -1.46 11.58 -41.20
C GLY A 30 -2.56 10.84 -40.42
N VAL A 31 -3.67 10.50 -41.11
CA VAL A 31 -4.77 9.71 -40.52
C VAL A 31 -4.27 8.32 -40.11
N PHE A 32 -3.51 7.68 -40.98
CA PHE A 32 -2.94 6.36 -40.70
C PHE A 32 -1.96 6.40 -39.50
N ALA A 33 -1.03 7.38 -39.49
CA ALA A 33 -0.06 7.53 -38.39
C ALA A 33 -0.77 7.80 -37.06
N PHE A 34 -1.81 8.66 -37.07
CA PHE A 34 -2.60 8.92 -35.88
C PHE A 34 -3.37 7.68 -35.40
N SER A 35 -4.04 6.98 -36.32
CA SER A 35 -4.76 5.74 -36.00
C SER A 35 -3.82 4.65 -35.48
N TYR A 36 -2.63 4.54 -36.06
CA TYR A 36 -1.61 3.60 -35.60
C TYR A 36 -1.08 3.97 -34.21
N MET A 37 -0.83 5.26 -33.97
CA MET A 37 -0.38 5.75 -32.66
C MET A 37 -1.44 5.49 -31.58
N THR A 38 -2.72 5.78 -31.83
CA THR A 38 -3.79 5.49 -30.88
C THR A 38 -3.90 3.99 -30.59
N HIS A 39 -3.77 3.15 -31.62
CA HIS A 39 -3.74 1.70 -31.43
C HIS A 39 -2.55 1.24 -30.57
N LEU A 40 -1.35 1.79 -30.77
CA LEU A 40 -0.18 1.48 -29.96
C LEU A 40 -0.38 1.91 -28.50
N LEU A 41 -0.92 3.12 -28.28
CA LEU A 41 -1.22 3.63 -26.95
C LEU A 41 -2.23 2.75 -26.21
N GLU A 42 -3.33 2.40 -26.88
CA GLU A 42 -4.33 1.49 -26.31
C GLU A 42 -3.74 0.11 -25.97
N ARG A 43 -2.88 -0.42 -26.86
CA ARG A 43 -2.22 -1.69 -26.63
C ARG A 43 -1.24 -1.63 -25.45
N SER A 44 -0.50 -0.53 -25.32
CA SER A 44 0.40 -0.28 -24.20
C SER A 44 -0.36 -0.17 -22.88
N ARG A 45 -1.47 0.59 -22.89
CA ARG A 45 -2.36 0.74 -21.73
C ARG A 45 -2.94 -0.60 -21.28
N ARG A 46 -3.50 -1.40 -22.19
CA ARG A 46 -4.04 -2.73 -21.88
C ARG A 46 -2.99 -3.68 -21.31
N ARG A 47 -1.75 -3.60 -21.79
CA ARG A 47 -0.65 -4.39 -21.22
C ARG A 47 -0.32 -3.94 -19.79
N ALA A 48 -0.24 -2.64 -19.54
CA ALA A 48 -0.02 -2.10 -18.20
C ALA A 48 -1.13 -2.57 -17.24
N GLU A 49 -2.40 -2.46 -17.65
CA GLU A 49 -3.55 -2.95 -16.86
C GLU A 49 -3.47 -4.46 -16.56
N GLN A 50 -3.03 -5.25 -17.54
CA GLN A 50 -2.81 -6.70 -17.35
C GLN A 50 -1.68 -7.00 -16.37
N TYR A 51 -0.58 -6.24 -16.43
CA TYR A 51 0.52 -6.36 -15.47
C TYR A 51 0.08 -6.03 -14.05
N VAL A 52 -0.65 -4.93 -13.87
CA VAL A 52 -1.22 -4.53 -12.57
C VAL A 52 -2.10 -5.65 -12.01
N SER A 53 -3.04 -6.13 -12.82
CA SER A 53 -3.97 -7.19 -12.41
C SER A 53 -3.25 -8.50 -12.06
N LEU A 54 -2.20 -8.87 -12.83
CA LEU A 54 -1.41 -10.08 -12.57
C LEU A 54 -0.60 -9.94 -11.27
N SER A 55 0.12 -8.83 -11.09
CA SER A 55 0.91 -8.57 -9.89
C SER A 55 0.03 -8.56 -8.65
N TRP A 56 -1.16 -7.92 -8.74
CA TRP A 56 -2.15 -7.96 -7.67
C TRP A 56 -2.64 -9.39 -7.40
N GLY A 57 -2.92 -10.16 -8.44
CA GLY A 57 -3.34 -11.56 -8.29
C GLY A 57 -2.31 -12.42 -7.55
N VAL A 58 -1.02 -12.20 -7.83
CA VAL A 58 0.09 -12.88 -7.13
C VAL A 58 0.13 -12.44 -5.66
N LEU A 59 0.11 -11.13 -5.39
CA LEU A 59 0.10 -10.59 -4.03
C LEU A 59 -1.09 -11.10 -3.21
N ALA A 60 -2.29 -11.02 -3.77
CA ALA A 60 -3.50 -11.52 -3.12
C ALA A 60 -3.42 -13.02 -2.83
N GLY A 61 -2.82 -13.80 -3.73
CA GLY A 61 -2.57 -15.23 -3.52
C GLY A 61 -1.59 -15.49 -2.38
N LEU A 62 -0.50 -14.71 -2.31
CA LEU A 62 0.46 -14.79 -1.21
C LEU A 62 -0.18 -14.38 0.13
N MET A 63 -0.91 -13.29 0.16
CA MET A 63 -1.59 -12.82 1.37
C MET A 63 -2.64 -13.81 1.88
N ARG A 64 -3.43 -14.43 0.99
CA ARG A 64 -4.36 -15.51 1.36
C ARG A 64 -3.64 -16.76 1.85
N SER A 65 -2.49 -17.08 1.30
CA SER A 65 -1.65 -18.18 1.81
C SER A 65 -1.13 -17.88 3.21
N LEU A 66 -0.82 -16.61 3.51
CA LEU A 66 -0.45 -16.19 4.85
C LEU A 66 -1.64 -16.30 5.81
N ASP A 67 -2.85 -15.91 5.40
CA ASP A 67 -4.08 -16.05 6.19
C ASP A 67 -4.38 -17.51 6.54
N ILE A 68 -4.27 -18.42 5.58
CA ILE A 68 -4.44 -19.87 5.82
C ILE A 68 -3.43 -20.39 6.85
N ARG A 69 -2.20 -19.87 6.80
CA ARG A 69 -1.10 -20.27 7.69
C ARG A 69 -1.18 -19.60 9.08
N ASP A 70 -1.58 -18.34 9.11
CA ASP A 70 -1.72 -17.53 10.33
C ASP A 70 -2.84 -16.48 10.17
N GLN A 71 -4.09 -16.87 10.47
CA GLN A 71 -5.26 -16.00 10.45
C GLN A 71 -5.10 -14.73 11.29
N ARG A 72 -4.28 -14.79 12.33
CA ARG A 72 -3.99 -13.65 13.18
C ARG A 72 -3.15 -12.61 12.43
N ALA A 73 -2.13 -13.05 11.68
CA ALA A 73 -1.29 -12.13 10.91
C ALA A 73 -2.12 -11.41 9.84
N ALA A 74 -3.03 -12.12 9.17
CA ALA A 74 -3.93 -11.55 8.19
C ALA A 74 -4.88 -10.50 8.79
N ARG A 75 -5.51 -10.82 9.95
CA ARG A 75 -6.39 -9.87 10.64
C ARG A 75 -5.61 -8.66 11.16
N HIS A 76 -4.39 -8.85 11.69
CA HIS A 76 -3.49 -7.78 12.08
C HIS A 76 -3.20 -6.84 10.91
N SER A 77 -2.80 -7.39 9.76
CA SER A 77 -2.55 -6.58 8.55
C SER A 77 -3.78 -5.78 8.11
N ALA A 78 -4.97 -6.39 8.16
CA ALA A 78 -6.23 -5.72 7.85
C ALA A 78 -6.52 -4.57 8.83
N ALA A 79 -6.32 -4.80 10.14
CA ALA A 79 -6.52 -3.77 11.16
C ALA A 79 -5.54 -2.59 10.97
N VAL A 80 -4.25 -2.90 10.76
CA VAL A 80 -3.22 -1.88 10.52
C VAL A 80 -3.54 -1.07 9.25
N ALA A 81 -3.97 -1.71 8.17
CA ALA A 81 -4.37 -1.04 6.93
C ALA A 81 -5.51 -0.02 7.16
N ARG A 82 -6.56 -0.42 7.88
CA ARG A 82 -7.69 0.46 8.21
C ARG A 82 -7.25 1.64 9.08
N PHE A 83 -6.55 1.38 10.18
CA PHE A 83 -6.06 2.45 11.06
C PHE A 83 -5.12 3.40 10.33
N ALA A 84 -4.19 2.89 9.52
CA ALA A 84 -3.27 3.72 8.77
C ALA A 84 -4.00 4.64 7.79
N ARG A 85 -4.98 4.12 7.04
CA ARG A 85 -5.80 4.93 6.13
C ARG A 85 -6.58 6.00 6.86
N ASP A 86 -7.20 5.67 7.98
CA ASP A 86 -8.05 6.61 8.71
C ASP A 86 -7.23 7.68 9.43
N ILE A 87 -6.04 7.35 9.94
CA ILE A 87 -5.09 8.34 10.45
C ILE A 87 -4.64 9.28 9.32
N ALA A 88 -4.24 8.73 8.16
CA ALA A 88 -3.83 9.51 6.99
C ALA A 88 -4.93 10.49 6.55
N LYS A 89 -6.18 10.03 6.48
CA LYS A 89 -7.35 10.85 6.17
C LYS A 89 -7.59 11.94 7.21
N ALA A 90 -7.48 11.62 8.48
CA ALA A 90 -7.71 12.57 9.58
C ALA A 90 -6.66 13.68 9.64
N VAL A 91 -5.43 13.43 9.18
CA VAL A 91 -4.39 14.45 9.06
C VAL A 91 -4.46 15.26 7.76
N GLY A 92 -5.42 14.96 6.88
CA GLY A 92 -5.66 15.71 5.65
C GLY A 92 -4.76 15.29 4.48
N MET A 93 -4.25 14.07 4.47
CA MET A 93 -3.55 13.51 3.30
C MET A 93 -4.50 13.37 2.12
N THR A 94 -3.96 13.40 0.90
CA THR A 94 -4.71 13.17 -0.33
C THR A 94 -5.30 11.76 -0.37
N GLU A 95 -6.33 11.54 -1.19
CA GLU A 95 -6.91 10.19 -1.34
C GLU A 95 -5.84 9.17 -1.81
N ALA A 96 -4.95 9.56 -2.72
CA ALA A 96 -3.86 8.70 -3.17
C ALA A 96 -2.88 8.33 -2.04
N GLU A 97 -2.58 9.24 -1.12
CA GLU A 97 -1.76 8.95 0.06
C GLU A 97 -2.53 8.08 1.08
N CYS A 98 -3.84 8.27 1.23
CA CYS A 98 -4.68 7.41 2.06
C CYS A 98 -4.75 5.96 1.50
N GLU A 99 -4.86 5.82 0.18
CA GLU A 99 -4.78 4.51 -0.50
C GLU A 99 -3.39 3.89 -0.33
N LEU A 100 -2.32 4.67 -0.44
CA LEU A 100 -0.95 4.21 -0.21
C LEU A 100 -0.75 3.75 1.23
N ALA A 101 -1.31 4.46 2.21
CA ALA A 101 -1.25 4.07 3.62
C ALA A 101 -2.00 2.76 3.87
N HIS A 102 -3.17 2.57 3.25
CA HIS A 102 -3.92 1.31 3.30
C HIS A 102 -3.12 0.15 2.70
N THR A 103 -2.62 0.31 1.48
CA THR A 103 -1.83 -0.71 0.78
C THR A 103 -0.58 -1.09 1.58
N ALA A 104 0.17 -0.10 2.05
CA ALA A 104 1.37 -0.34 2.84
C ALA A 104 1.06 -1.01 4.19
N GLY A 105 -0.03 -0.61 4.85
CA GLY A 105 -0.50 -1.25 6.07
C GLY A 105 -0.92 -2.70 5.87
N LEU A 106 -1.55 -3.02 4.73
CA LEU A 106 -1.93 -4.39 4.39
C LEU A 106 -0.71 -5.27 4.11
N LEU A 107 0.35 -4.71 3.54
CA LEU A 107 1.53 -5.43 3.05
C LEU A 107 2.77 -5.30 3.97
N HIS A 108 2.70 -4.55 5.08
CA HIS A 108 3.88 -4.24 5.91
C HIS A 108 4.64 -5.49 6.36
N ASP A 109 3.93 -6.53 6.70
CA ASP A 109 4.44 -7.81 7.22
C ASP A 109 4.66 -8.89 6.13
N ILE A 110 4.53 -8.56 4.82
CA ILE A 110 4.63 -9.58 3.75
C ILE A 110 5.97 -10.34 3.77
N GLY A 111 7.04 -9.69 4.21
CA GLY A 111 8.37 -10.32 4.32
C GLY A 111 8.44 -11.44 5.36
N ARG A 112 7.49 -11.53 6.28
CA ARG A 112 7.38 -12.66 7.23
C ARG A 112 7.09 -13.98 6.52
N PHE A 113 6.62 -13.91 5.28
CA PHE A 113 6.46 -15.09 4.43
C PHE A 113 7.77 -15.86 4.21
N ALA A 114 8.89 -15.16 4.20
CA ALA A 114 10.22 -15.75 4.06
C ALA A 114 10.78 -16.35 5.36
N LEU A 115 10.11 -16.14 6.51
CA LEU A 115 10.54 -16.69 7.78
C LEU A 115 10.21 -18.18 7.86
N SER A 116 11.11 -18.94 8.50
CA SER A 116 10.89 -20.37 8.72
C SER A 116 9.68 -20.62 9.62
N ASP A 117 9.03 -21.78 9.45
CA ASP A 117 7.89 -22.20 10.28
C ASP A 117 8.26 -22.22 11.76
N ARG A 118 9.51 -22.54 12.10
CA ARG A 118 10.04 -22.50 13.46
C ARG A 118 9.89 -21.13 14.13
N VAL A 119 10.16 -20.05 13.39
CA VAL A 119 10.05 -18.66 13.88
C VAL A 119 8.59 -18.22 13.98
N ALA A 120 7.75 -18.73 13.08
CA ALA A 120 6.31 -18.46 13.06
C ALA A 120 5.54 -19.25 14.13
N GLU A 121 6.14 -20.32 14.71
CA GLU A 121 5.48 -21.22 15.66
C GLU A 121 5.28 -20.56 17.03
N ARG A 122 4.02 -20.56 17.49
CA ARG A 122 3.64 -19.92 18.77
C ARG A 122 4.18 -20.67 19.99
N GLY A 123 4.45 -19.91 21.06
CA GLY A 123 4.78 -20.48 22.37
C GLY A 123 6.23 -20.92 22.51
N ARG A 124 7.05 -20.73 21.50
CA ARG A 124 8.49 -20.97 21.58
C ARG A 124 9.24 -19.76 22.14
N THR A 125 10.26 -20.05 22.92
CA THR A 125 11.27 -19.03 23.28
C THR A 125 12.12 -18.75 22.05
N LEU A 126 12.08 -17.51 21.57
CA LEU A 126 12.90 -17.07 20.44
C LEU A 126 14.37 -16.95 20.87
N THR A 127 15.26 -17.48 20.04
CA THR A 127 16.71 -17.29 20.19
C THR A 127 17.12 -15.93 19.62
N GLU A 128 18.35 -15.51 19.87
CA GLU A 128 18.90 -14.29 19.28
C GLU A 128 18.94 -14.37 17.73
N GLU A 129 19.25 -15.54 17.19
CA GLU A 129 19.22 -15.80 15.75
C GLU A 129 17.81 -15.67 15.16
N ASP A 130 16.78 -16.09 15.91
CA ASP A 130 15.39 -15.91 15.50
C ASP A 130 15.01 -14.43 15.46
N TRP A 131 15.46 -13.65 16.44
CA TRP A 131 15.24 -12.20 16.46
C TRP A 131 15.92 -11.50 15.29
N VAL A 132 17.17 -11.87 14.98
CA VAL A 132 17.88 -11.36 13.79
C VAL A 132 17.09 -11.70 12.50
N ALA A 133 16.57 -12.92 12.40
CA ALA A 133 15.76 -13.32 11.25
C ALA A 133 14.46 -12.50 11.16
N ILE A 134 13.77 -12.29 12.30
CA ILE A 134 12.55 -11.46 12.35
C ILE A 134 12.86 -10.04 11.93
N GLN A 135 13.93 -9.42 12.41
CA GLN A 135 14.28 -8.04 12.08
C GLN A 135 14.61 -7.82 10.59
N ARG A 136 14.81 -8.88 9.83
CA ARG A 136 15.02 -8.81 8.37
C ARG A 136 13.74 -8.77 7.55
N HIS A 137 12.55 -9.03 8.15
CA HIS A 137 11.33 -9.10 7.34
C HIS A 137 10.98 -7.78 6.63
N PRO A 138 11.29 -6.56 7.15
CA PRO A 138 11.02 -5.34 6.40
C PRO A 138 11.82 -5.27 5.11
N GLU A 139 13.10 -5.65 5.15
CA GLU A 139 13.96 -5.72 3.95
C GLU A 139 13.45 -6.75 2.96
N LEU A 140 13.15 -7.97 3.44
CA LEU A 140 12.63 -9.05 2.60
C LEU A 140 11.29 -8.68 1.96
N GLY A 141 10.40 -8.02 2.72
CA GLY A 141 9.12 -7.53 2.22
C GLY A 141 9.29 -6.46 1.14
N ALA A 142 10.17 -5.49 1.37
CA ALA A 142 10.48 -4.44 0.40
C ALA A 142 11.06 -5.03 -0.89
N ASP A 143 11.97 -6.00 -0.81
CA ASP A 143 12.55 -6.66 -1.97
C ASP A 143 11.48 -7.42 -2.77
N MET A 144 10.61 -8.18 -2.11
CA MET A 144 9.48 -8.86 -2.77
C MET A 144 8.58 -7.87 -3.52
N LEU A 145 8.30 -6.69 -2.95
CA LEU A 145 7.47 -5.66 -3.57
C LEU A 145 8.17 -4.98 -4.76
N ARG A 146 9.48 -4.72 -4.66
CA ARG A 146 10.28 -4.16 -5.75
C ARG A 146 10.35 -5.10 -6.95
N ASP A 147 10.50 -6.40 -6.72
CA ASP A 147 10.54 -7.42 -7.78
C ASP A 147 9.23 -7.48 -8.58
N LEU A 148 8.10 -7.12 -7.97
CA LEU A 148 6.82 -7.00 -8.66
C LEU A 148 6.71 -5.72 -9.52
N GLY A 149 7.66 -4.79 -9.41
CA GLY A 149 7.84 -3.64 -10.31
C GLY A 149 6.81 -2.51 -10.20
N MET A 150 5.83 -2.63 -9.30
CA MET A 150 4.70 -1.69 -9.21
C MET A 150 4.54 -1.01 -7.85
N TYR A 151 5.25 -1.49 -6.86
CA TYR A 151 5.05 -1.11 -5.47
C TYR A 151 6.23 -0.35 -4.87
N GLY A 152 6.98 0.42 -5.70
CA GLY A 152 8.13 1.21 -5.25
C GLY A 152 7.86 2.08 -4.02
N PRO A 153 6.84 2.95 -4.03
CA PRO A 153 6.48 3.75 -2.84
C PRO A 153 6.06 2.91 -1.64
N VAL A 154 5.34 1.79 -1.86
CA VAL A 154 4.96 0.86 -0.79
C VAL A 154 6.20 0.19 -0.20
N ALA A 155 7.15 -0.23 -1.03
CA ALA A 155 8.38 -0.86 -0.58
C ALA A 155 9.22 0.06 0.34
N GLU A 156 9.28 1.37 0.02
CA GLU A 156 9.99 2.36 0.86
C GLU A 156 9.30 2.56 2.23
N ILE A 157 7.99 2.43 2.28
CA ILE A 157 7.24 2.49 3.53
C ILE A 157 7.44 1.19 4.33
N VAL A 158 7.31 0.05 3.64
CA VAL A 158 7.42 -1.28 4.27
C VAL A 158 8.80 -1.51 4.86
N ILE A 159 9.88 -1.08 4.21
CA ILE A 159 11.23 -1.23 4.80
C ILE A 159 11.40 -0.41 6.09
N ALA A 160 10.66 0.68 6.26
CA ALA A 160 10.83 1.64 7.35
C ALA A 160 9.79 1.52 8.48
N HIS A 161 8.82 0.56 8.41
CA HIS A 161 7.72 0.54 9.39
C HIS A 161 8.15 0.19 10.83
N HIS A 162 9.31 -0.44 11.01
CA HIS A 162 9.92 -0.68 12.31
C HIS A 162 11.02 0.31 12.69
N GLU A 163 11.19 1.37 11.90
CA GLU A 163 12.04 2.47 12.33
C GLU A 163 11.39 3.23 13.48
N ARG A 164 12.22 3.81 14.33
CA ARG A 164 11.81 4.56 15.52
C ARG A 164 12.29 5.99 15.38
N ILE A 165 11.49 6.95 15.79
CA ILE A 165 11.85 8.35 15.69
C ILE A 165 13.09 8.73 16.51
N ASP A 166 13.49 7.90 17.48
CA ASP A 166 14.74 8.07 18.26
C ASP A 166 15.97 7.45 17.60
N GLY A 167 15.88 6.92 16.36
CA GLY A 167 16.97 6.30 15.61
C GLY A 167 17.39 4.92 16.14
N ARG A 168 16.60 4.29 17.00
CA ARG A 168 16.87 2.95 17.57
C ARG A 168 16.03 1.86 16.94
N GLY A 169 15.42 2.16 15.79
CA GLY A 169 14.66 1.21 15.00
C GLY A 169 15.54 0.34 14.11
N TYR A 170 14.92 -0.38 13.22
CA TYR A 170 15.56 -1.22 12.22
C TYR A 170 14.81 -1.20 10.92
N PRO A 171 15.44 -1.51 9.78
CA PRO A 171 16.80 -2.04 9.61
C PRO A 171 17.90 -0.96 9.58
N ALA A 172 17.57 0.30 9.25
CA ALA A 172 18.58 1.32 8.96
C ALA A 172 18.91 2.24 10.15
N GLY A 173 18.05 2.29 11.18
CA GLY A 173 18.18 3.21 12.31
C GLY A 173 17.91 4.66 11.91
N LEU A 174 16.90 4.88 11.05
CA LEU A 174 16.51 6.20 10.57
C LEU A 174 16.00 7.08 11.71
N THR A 175 16.32 8.37 11.61
CA THR A 175 15.78 9.39 12.50
C THR A 175 14.43 9.91 12.02
N GLU A 176 13.71 10.66 12.86
CA GLU A 176 12.34 11.15 12.60
C GLU A 176 12.17 11.79 11.22
N ASP A 177 13.12 12.65 10.79
CA ASP A 177 13.06 13.37 9.52
C ASP A 177 13.32 12.46 8.30
N GLU A 178 13.94 11.30 8.51
CA GLU A 178 14.30 10.34 7.45
C GLU A 178 13.22 9.28 7.25
N ILE A 179 12.37 9.04 8.26
CA ILE A 179 11.30 8.04 8.18
C ILE A 179 10.14 8.58 7.34
N PRO A 180 9.67 7.82 6.31
CA PRO A 180 8.48 8.20 5.55
C PRO A 180 7.27 8.45 6.46
N GLU A 181 6.50 9.50 6.20
CA GLU A 181 5.35 9.89 7.02
C GLU A 181 4.34 8.73 7.20
N ILE A 182 4.06 7.98 6.12
CA ILE A 182 3.14 6.84 6.19
C ILE A 182 3.73 5.69 7.03
N ALA A 183 5.05 5.50 7.05
CA ALA A 183 5.68 4.49 7.91
C ALA A 183 5.50 4.85 9.41
N LYS A 184 5.59 6.15 9.78
CA LYS A 184 5.29 6.61 11.13
C LYS A 184 3.82 6.35 11.52
N ILE A 185 2.89 6.53 10.57
CA ILE A 185 1.47 6.22 10.77
C ILE A 185 1.27 4.73 11.00
N ILE A 186 1.89 3.87 10.18
CA ILE A 186 1.81 2.41 10.30
C ILE A 186 2.36 1.96 11.64
N SER A 187 3.50 2.49 12.08
CA SER A 187 4.10 2.17 13.39
C SER A 187 3.12 2.44 14.55
N VAL A 188 2.38 3.55 14.53
CA VAL A 188 1.36 3.85 15.54
C VAL A 188 0.20 2.85 15.47
N ALA A 189 -0.30 2.56 14.26
CA ALA A 189 -1.40 1.62 14.04
C ALA A 189 -1.04 0.19 14.50
N GLU A 190 0.17 -0.26 14.17
CA GLU A 190 0.70 -1.58 14.53
C GLU A 190 0.86 -1.75 16.05
N VAL A 191 1.45 -0.76 16.73
CA VAL A 191 1.59 -0.79 18.19
C VAL A 191 0.22 -0.84 18.86
N TYR A 192 -0.74 -0.04 18.39
CA TYR A 192 -2.10 -0.04 18.93
C TYR A 192 -2.78 -1.40 18.75
N ASP A 193 -2.75 -1.96 17.55
CA ASP A 193 -3.34 -3.28 17.26
C ASP A 193 -2.68 -4.38 18.10
N THR A 194 -1.35 -4.39 18.18
CA THR A 194 -0.60 -5.37 18.99
C THR A 194 -0.99 -5.32 20.47
N LEU A 195 -1.32 -4.17 21.02
CA LEU A 195 -1.73 -4.02 22.42
C LEU A 195 -3.20 -4.40 22.66
N THR A 196 -4.07 -4.21 21.68
CA THR A 196 -5.53 -4.37 21.82
C THR A 196 -6.07 -5.68 21.25
N ALA A 197 -5.31 -6.42 20.46
CA ALA A 197 -5.75 -7.70 19.89
C ALA A 197 -5.90 -8.78 20.97
N SER A 198 -7.01 -9.53 20.89
CA SER A 198 -7.38 -10.57 21.88
C SER A 198 -6.52 -11.84 21.77
N ASP A 199 -5.87 -12.05 20.66
CA ASP A 199 -5.14 -13.29 20.31
C ASP A 199 -3.63 -13.18 20.41
N THR A 200 -3.15 -12.14 21.08
CA THR A 200 -1.72 -11.99 21.40
C THR A 200 -1.32 -12.89 22.61
N TYR A 201 -0.03 -13.15 22.76
CA TYR A 201 0.51 -13.84 23.95
C TYR A 201 0.48 -12.96 25.22
N ARG A 202 0.05 -11.71 25.11
CA ARG A 202 -0.11 -10.76 26.23
C ARG A 202 -1.59 -10.68 26.62
N THR A 203 -1.85 -10.23 27.85
CA THR A 203 -3.21 -9.84 28.24
C THR A 203 -3.66 -8.67 27.37
N GLN A 204 -4.82 -8.83 26.75
CA GLN A 204 -5.43 -7.78 25.92
C GLN A 204 -5.62 -6.50 26.74
N MET A 205 -5.15 -5.39 26.21
CA MET A 205 -5.37 -4.07 26.80
C MET A 205 -6.69 -3.47 26.27
N SER A 206 -7.37 -2.73 27.13
CA SER A 206 -8.44 -1.83 26.68
C SER A 206 -7.87 -0.71 25.80
N SER A 207 -8.70 -0.09 24.97
CA SER A 207 -8.27 1.06 24.14
C SER A 207 -7.67 2.18 24.99
N PHE A 208 -8.18 2.39 26.20
CA PHE A 208 -7.65 3.40 27.12
C PHE A 208 -6.23 3.05 27.60
N GLU A 209 -5.99 1.83 28.00
CA GLU A 209 -4.67 1.36 28.44
C GLU A 209 -3.66 1.41 27.27
N ALA A 210 -4.05 0.97 26.07
CA ALA A 210 -3.23 1.01 24.88
C ALA A 210 -2.85 2.45 24.48
N LEU A 211 -3.79 3.40 24.53
CA LEU A 211 -3.50 4.81 24.28
C LEU A 211 -2.60 5.41 25.36
N THR A 212 -2.73 4.97 26.61
CA THR A 212 -1.84 5.41 27.69
C THR A 212 -0.42 4.94 27.43
N GLU A 213 -0.26 3.67 26.99
CA GLU A 213 1.05 3.13 26.65
C GLU A 213 1.64 3.80 25.39
N LEU A 214 0.85 4.03 24.34
CA LEU A 214 1.28 4.78 23.16
C LEU A 214 1.79 6.18 23.52
N ARG A 215 1.07 6.92 24.39
CA ARG A 215 1.52 8.22 24.88
C ARG A 215 2.80 8.16 25.67
N ARG A 216 3.04 7.07 26.39
CA ARG A 216 4.29 6.88 27.15
C ARG A 216 5.51 6.73 26.24
N VAL A 217 5.35 6.14 25.06
CA VAL A 217 6.43 5.92 24.08
C VAL A 217 6.45 6.95 22.96
N ALA A 218 5.46 7.85 22.91
CA ALA A 218 5.41 8.96 21.98
C ALA A 218 6.62 9.89 22.15
N GLY A 219 7.14 10.41 21.05
CA GLY A 219 8.35 11.23 21.03
C GLY A 219 9.66 10.43 21.16
N THR A 220 9.59 9.08 21.26
CA THR A 220 10.76 8.20 21.27
C THR A 220 10.59 7.04 20.28
N GLN A 221 9.61 6.19 20.51
CA GLN A 221 9.36 5.07 19.60
C GLN A 221 8.48 5.49 18.43
N VAL A 222 7.37 6.17 18.72
CA VAL A 222 6.34 6.57 17.75
C VAL A 222 6.13 8.06 17.74
N ASP A 223 5.63 8.59 16.63
CA ASP A 223 5.33 10.01 16.49
C ASP A 223 4.10 10.40 17.31
N ALA A 224 4.29 11.39 18.19
CA ALA A 224 3.25 11.88 19.11
C ALA A 224 2.03 12.47 18.38
N ARG A 225 2.23 13.09 17.21
CA ARG A 225 1.17 13.67 16.39
C ARG A 225 0.15 12.59 15.98
N TYR A 226 0.63 11.46 15.49
CA TYR A 226 -0.25 10.38 15.02
C TYR A 226 -0.90 9.60 16.16
N VAL A 227 -0.25 9.55 17.32
CA VAL A 227 -0.87 9.00 18.54
C VAL A 227 -2.10 9.82 18.94
N GLU A 228 -2.02 11.15 18.95
CA GLU A 228 -3.17 12.00 19.32
C GLU A 228 -4.27 12.00 18.24
N VAL A 229 -3.92 11.86 16.96
CA VAL A 229 -4.90 11.67 15.89
C VAL A 229 -5.66 10.37 16.10
N LEU A 230 -4.96 9.25 16.35
CA LEU A 230 -5.58 7.96 16.64
C LEU A 230 -6.48 8.04 17.88
N ALA A 231 -6.03 8.70 18.96
CA ALA A 231 -6.82 8.91 20.17
C ALA A 231 -8.13 9.66 19.87
N THR A 232 -8.07 10.66 18.99
CA THR A 232 -9.24 11.45 18.58
C THR A 232 -10.22 10.57 17.76
N LEU A 233 -9.73 9.80 16.81
CA LEU A 233 -10.53 8.86 16.03
C LEU A 233 -11.25 7.84 16.92
N LEU A 234 -10.55 7.28 17.90
CA LEU A 234 -11.10 6.28 18.82
C LEU A 234 -12.11 6.86 19.81
N SER A 235 -12.07 8.17 20.09
CA SER A 235 -13.06 8.85 20.93
C SER A 235 -14.35 9.21 20.19
N GLY A 236 -14.36 9.13 18.85
CA GLY A 236 -15.54 9.36 18.02
C GLY A 236 -16.62 8.26 18.12
N GLU A 237 -17.77 8.46 17.47
CA GLU A 237 -18.99 7.64 17.64
C GLU A 237 -18.94 6.21 17.05
N GLY A 238 -17.85 5.75 16.48
CA GLY A 238 -17.75 4.41 15.86
C GLY A 238 -17.29 3.31 16.82
N VAL A 239 -18.22 2.64 17.51
CA VAL A 239 -17.90 1.49 18.40
C VAL A 239 -17.25 0.34 17.61
N GLU A 240 -17.64 0.12 16.37
CA GLU A 240 -17.07 -0.91 15.48
C GLU A 240 -15.58 -0.69 15.16
N TYR A 241 -15.13 0.56 15.21
CA TYR A 241 -13.76 0.93 14.96
C TYR A 241 -12.78 0.60 16.09
N ARG A 242 -13.28 0.35 17.30
CA ARG A 242 -12.48 0.15 18.51
C ARG A 242 -11.90 -1.25 18.65
N HIS A 243 -12.37 -2.19 17.85
CA HIS A 243 -11.99 -3.58 17.96
C HIS A 243 -11.31 -4.06 16.67
N ALA A 244 -9.99 -4.18 16.71
CA ALA A 244 -9.20 -4.80 15.66
C ALA A 244 -9.68 -6.23 15.33
N ASP A 245 -10.33 -6.91 16.29
CA ASP A 245 -10.94 -8.22 16.12
C ASP A 245 -12.05 -8.26 15.04
N MET A 246 -12.57 -7.09 14.63
CA MET A 246 -13.58 -6.92 13.58
C MET A 246 -12.97 -6.64 12.20
N ALA A 247 -11.66 -6.60 12.07
CA ALA A 247 -11.01 -6.40 10.78
C ALA A 247 -11.17 -7.66 9.92
N ASP A 248 -11.84 -7.50 8.77
CA ASP A 248 -12.05 -8.55 7.80
C ASP A 248 -11.01 -8.46 6.68
N PHE A 249 -10.09 -9.39 6.69
CA PHE A 249 -8.99 -9.43 5.75
C PHE A 249 -9.44 -9.54 4.29
N ASP A 250 -10.45 -10.36 4.02
CA ASP A 250 -10.98 -10.50 2.65
C ASP A 250 -11.65 -9.21 2.17
N ALA A 251 -12.34 -8.49 3.05
CA ALA A 251 -12.95 -7.20 2.72
C ALA A 251 -11.89 -6.12 2.41
N GLU A 252 -10.81 -6.05 3.18
CA GLU A 252 -9.70 -5.11 2.93
C GLU A 252 -8.95 -5.48 1.64
N LEU A 253 -8.76 -6.77 1.38
CA LEU A 253 -8.14 -7.25 0.15
C LEU A 253 -8.99 -6.95 -1.09
N ASP A 254 -10.31 -7.08 -1.00
CA ASP A 254 -11.24 -6.72 -2.08
C ASP A 254 -11.34 -5.19 -2.29
N MET A 255 -11.18 -4.41 -1.24
CA MET A 255 -11.09 -2.96 -1.32
C MET A 255 -9.83 -2.54 -2.10
N GLU A 256 -8.68 -3.10 -1.76
CA GLU A 256 -7.42 -2.87 -2.46
C GLU A 256 -7.50 -3.26 -3.95
N ARG A 257 -8.16 -4.36 -4.26
CA ARG A 257 -8.41 -4.77 -5.65
C ARG A 257 -9.20 -3.72 -6.42
N ARG A 258 -10.21 -3.11 -5.80
CA ARG A 258 -11.02 -2.04 -6.43
C ARG A 258 -10.21 -0.78 -6.65
N ILE A 259 -9.37 -0.38 -5.68
CA ILE A 259 -8.46 0.75 -5.79
C ILE A 259 -7.52 0.57 -6.99
N ASN A 260 -6.83 -0.56 -7.06
CA ASN A 260 -5.90 -0.86 -8.16
C ASN A 260 -6.58 -0.90 -9.53
N GLN A 261 -7.82 -1.37 -9.63
CA GLN A 261 -8.59 -1.37 -10.87
C GLN A 261 -9.02 0.05 -11.28
N ALA A 262 -9.40 0.90 -10.34
CA ALA A 262 -9.77 2.29 -10.60
C ALA A 262 -8.55 3.11 -11.08
N SER A 263 -7.40 2.95 -10.45
CA SER A 263 -6.14 3.64 -10.79
C SER A 263 -5.60 3.22 -12.15
N ALA A 264 -5.84 1.98 -12.60
CA ALA A 264 -5.44 1.48 -13.92
C ALA A 264 -6.38 1.96 -15.04
N GLY A 265 -7.61 2.39 -14.71
CA GLY A 265 -8.66 2.82 -15.65
C GLY A 265 -8.72 4.33 -15.93
N GLY A 266 -8.06 5.18 -15.14
CA GLY A 266 -7.95 6.64 -15.29
C GLY A 266 -6.76 7.05 -16.11
#